data_1da371fada0129c090ebf5651abfbb5d
#
_entry.id   1da371fada0129c090ebf5651abfbb5d
#
_cell.length_a   1.000
_cell.length_b   1.000
_cell.length_c   1.000
_cell.angle_alpha   90.00
_cell.angle_beta   90.00
_cell.angle_gamma   90.00
#
_symmetry.space_group_name_H-M   'P 1'
#
loop_
_entity.id
_entity.type
_entity.pdbx_description
1 polymer ?
#
loop_
_entity_poly.entity_id
_entity_poly.type
_entity_poly.pdbx_seq_one_letter_code
_entity_poly.pdbx_strand_id
1 'polypeptide(L)'
;VDSPLANEATNIFGIHKYDCFDDEALELIRKGINPLSFPGLKISVTSEDSKAINFDDDCKVIISASGMCDAGRIKHHLKHNLWREDSTILFVGYQAVGTPGRALLEGTQEIKLFGEPVHVAAKICRMPGISGHADVNGLVDWIKAFEVKPQKVFVTHGEDTVTELFAARLRDEMNYDAYAPFSGTEFDLAEGEFLYEAEGVKIQKPAALQKASKSTKVYEKLLALGYRLLSVIRKNEG
;
A
#
# COMPACT_ATOMS: atom_id res chain seq x y z
N VAL A 1 8.21 1.15 14.15
CA VAL A 1 7.88 1.81 12.86
C VAL A 1 9.16 1.98 12.06
N ASP A 2 9.19 1.42 10.85
CA ASP A 2 10.33 1.46 9.95
C ASP A 2 9.95 2.15 8.62
N SER A 3 9.66 3.43 8.73
CA SER A 3 9.35 4.32 7.60
C SER A 3 9.78 5.74 7.92
N PRO A 4 10.86 6.25 7.31
CA PRO A 4 11.33 7.62 7.58
C PRO A 4 10.25 8.68 7.38
N LEU A 5 9.46 8.55 6.29
CA LEU A 5 8.38 9.49 6.00
C LEU A 5 7.25 9.44 7.04
N ALA A 6 6.87 8.24 7.50
CA ALA A 6 5.85 8.11 8.55
C ALA A 6 6.35 8.68 9.89
N ASN A 7 7.63 8.46 10.22
CA ASN A 7 8.23 9.02 11.41
C ASN A 7 8.22 10.57 11.38
N GLU A 8 8.58 11.15 10.24
CA GLU A 8 8.57 12.59 10.04
C GLU A 8 7.14 13.18 10.12
N ALA A 9 6.18 12.54 9.46
CA ALA A 9 4.77 12.92 9.55
C ALA A 9 4.27 12.89 11.00
N THR A 10 4.60 11.83 11.76
CA THR A 10 4.24 11.72 13.17
C THR A 10 4.83 12.86 14.01
N ASN A 11 6.08 13.26 13.74
CA ASN A 11 6.70 14.41 14.40
C ASN A 11 5.96 15.71 14.08
N ILE A 12 5.58 15.92 12.82
CA ILE A 12 4.82 17.11 12.39
C ILE A 12 3.46 17.15 13.09
N PHE A 13 2.74 16.04 13.16
CA PHE A 13 1.50 15.94 13.93
C PHE A 13 1.71 16.32 15.40
N GLY A 14 2.82 15.87 16.00
CA GLY A 14 3.18 16.21 17.37
C GLY A 14 3.43 17.71 17.58
N ILE A 15 4.02 18.40 16.60
CA ILE A 15 4.26 19.84 16.62
C ILE A 15 2.93 20.61 16.56
N HIS A 16 2.03 20.20 15.66
CA HIS A 16 0.75 20.88 15.40
C HIS A 16 -0.43 20.30 16.20
N LYS A 17 -0.16 19.59 17.29
CA LYS A 17 -1.20 18.89 18.07
C LYS A 17 -2.33 19.81 18.57
N TYR A 18 -2.03 21.05 18.94
CA TYR A 18 -3.03 21.99 19.44
C TYR A 18 -3.90 22.60 18.35
N ASP A 19 -3.44 22.58 17.09
CA ASP A 19 -4.16 23.13 15.95
C ASP A 19 -4.95 22.07 15.19
N CYS A 20 -4.52 20.78 15.27
CA CYS A 20 -4.99 19.72 14.38
C CYS A 20 -5.60 18.50 15.08
N PHE A 21 -5.40 18.34 16.40
CA PHE A 21 -6.00 17.24 17.14
C PHE A 21 -7.43 17.57 17.51
N ASP A 22 -8.29 16.55 17.48
CA ASP A 22 -9.64 16.64 17.99
C ASP A 22 -9.69 16.74 19.53
N ASP A 23 -10.88 16.98 20.06
CA ASP A 23 -11.07 17.18 21.51
C ASP A 23 -10.67 15.93 22.32
N GLU A 24 -10.89 14.73 21.78
CA GLU A 24 -10.55 13.47 22.45
C GLU A 24 -9.03 13.31 22.57
N ALA A 25 -8.28 13.55 21.49
CA ALA A 25 -6.83 13.49 21.50
C ALA A 25 -6.22 14.59 22.37
N LEU A 26 -6.80 15.81 22.36
CA LEU A 26 -6.36 16.90 23.23
C LEU A 26 -6.61 16.59 24.71
N GLU A 27 -7.69 15.88 25.05
CA GLU A 27 -7.92 15.47 26.44
C GLU A 27 -6.88 14.45 26.91
N LEU A 28 -6.46 13.52 26.05
CA LEU A 28 -5.36 12.60 26.35
C LEU A 28 -4.05 13.38 26.61
N ILE A 29 -3.74 14.37 25.79
CA ILE A 29 -2.57 15.24 25.98
C ILE A 29 -2.62 15.97 27.31
N ARG A 30 -3.80 16.53 27.70
CA ARG A 30 -3.99 17.19 29.02
C ARG A 30 -3.76 16.24 30.20
N LYS A 31 -4.05 14.96 30.00
CA LYS A 31 -3.77 13.88 30.98
C LYS A 31 -2.32 13.38 30.95
N GLY A 32 -1.45 13.98 30.12
CA GLY A 32 -0.05 13.59 29.97
C GLY A 32 0.16 12.35 29.09
N ILE A 33 -0.86 11.92 28.36
CA ILE A 33 -0.81 10.77 27.45
C ILE A 33 -0.60 11.29 26.03
N ASN A 34 0.48 10.84 25.38
CA ASN A 34 0.68 11.12 23.96
C ASN A 34 -0.01 10.01 23.13
N PRO A 35 -1.08 10.30 22.36
CA PRO A 35 -1.79 9.28 21.58
C PRO A 35 -0.95 8.69 20.43
N LEU A 36 0.15 9.36 20.05
CA LEU A 36 1.07 8.90 18.99
C LEU A 36 2.27 8.14 19.56
N SER A 37 2.32 7.87 20.85
CA SER A 37 3.44 7.16 21.48
C SER A 37 2.96 6.28 22.62
N PHE A 38 3.51 5.06 22.72
CA PHE A 38 3.16 4.11 23.77
C PHE A 38 4.40 3.28 24.16
N PRO A 39 4.41 2.66 25.36
CA PRO A 39 5.48 1.75 25.75
C PRO A 39 5.65 0.62 24.72
N GLY A 40 6.89 0.38 24.31
CA GLY A 40 7.22 -0.62 23.29
C GLY A 40 7.22 -0.11 21.86
N LEU A 41 6.78 1.13 21.58
CA LEU A 41 6.97 1.73 20.27
C LEU A 41 8.46 2.01 20.03
N LYS A 42 9.01 1.36 19.00
CA LYS A 42 10.38 1.60 18.52
C LYS A 42 10.33 2.25 17.14
N ILE A 43 11.13 3.28 16.95
CA ILE A 43 11.24 4.02 15.69
C ILE A 43 12.61 3.73 15.09
N SER A 44 12.63 3.22 13.87
CA SER A 44 13.85 2.99 13.11
C SER A 44 14.15 4.23 12.24
N VAL A 45 15.28 4.86 12.49
CA VAL A 45 15.69 6.08 11.77
C VAL A 45 16.70 5.74 10.69
N THR A 46 17.75 5.01 11.05
CA THR A 46 18.87 4.68 10.15
C THR A 46 18.62 3.41 9.34
N SER A 47 19.43 3.20 8.32
CA SER A 47 19.43 1.92 7.57
C SER A 47 19.94 0.74 8.41
N GLU A 48 20.81 1.02 9.36
CA GLU A 48 21.36 0.04 10.30
C GLU A 48 20.27 -0.42 11.28
N ASP A 49 19.45 0.50 11.83
CA ASP A 49 18.30 0.16 12.66
C ASP A 49 17.30 -0.74 11.89
N SER A 50 17.01 -0.37 10.64
CA SER A 50 16.13 -1.13 9.76
C SER A 50 16.64 -2.56 9.50
N LYS A 51 17.94 -2.71 9.27
CA LYS A 51 18.55 -4.04 9.09
C LYS A 51 18.51 -4.86 10.37
N ALA A 52 18.75 -4.24 11.52
CA ALA A 52 18.74 -4.92 12.81
C ALA A 52 17.41 -5.59 13.12
N ILE A 53 16.28 -5.01 12.66
CA ILE A 53 14.94 -5.60 12.85
C ILE A 53 14.85 -7.02 12.26
N ASN A 54 15.55 -7.29 11.14
CA ASN A 54 15.49 -8.59 10.47
C ASN A 54 16.27 -9.69 11.19
N PHE A 55 17.13 -9.34 12.14
CA PHE A 55 17.94 -10.26 12.95
C PHE A 55 17.48 -10.34 14.41
N ASP A 56 16.41 -9.65 14.74
CA ASP A 56 15.78 -9.68 16.06
C ASP A 56 14.65 -10.71 16.02
N ASP A 57 14.76 -11.79 16.80
CA ASP A 57 13.82 -12.91 16.85
C ASP A 57 12.62 -12.67 17.79
N ASP A 58 12.61 -11.56 18.54
CA ASP A 58 11.47 -11.22 19.38
C ASP A 58 10.19 -11.04 18.55
N CYS A 59 9.05 -11.46 19.11
CA CYS A 59 7.75 -11.23 18.48
C CYS A 59 7.46 -9.73 18.39
N LYS A 60 7.19 -9.23 17.19
CA LYS A 60 7.00 -7.80 16.92
C LYS A 60 6.04 -7.53 15.78
N VAL A 61 5.49 -6.32 15.76
CA VAL A 61 4.77 -5.76 14.62
C VAL A 61 5.68 -4.74 13.92
N ILE A 62 5.91 -4.93 12.62
CA ILE A 62 6.71 -4.02 11.79
C ILE A 62 5.75 -3.21 10.92
N ILE A 63 5.72 -1.89 11.13
CA ILE A 63 4.95 -0.96 10.29
C ILE A 63 5.92 -0.29 9.33
N SER A 64 5.77 -0.57 8.04
CA SER A 64 6.71 -0.08 7.01
C SER A 64 5.98 0.29 5.72
N ALA A 65 6.55 1.20 4.95
CA ALA A 65 6.07 1.65 3.64
C ALA A 65 6.97 1.07 2.50
N SER A 66 6.50 1.00 1.24
CA SER A 66 5.24 1.51 0.69
C SER A 66 4.09 0.52 0.90
N GLY A 67 2.86 1.05 0.90
CA GLY A 67 1.65 0.23 1.08
C GLY A 67 1.40 -0.79 -0.02
N MET A 68 1.91 -0.58 -1.24
CA MET A 68 1.77 -1.49 -2.39
C MET A 68 2.90 -2.53 -2.49
N CYS A 69 3.86 -2.51 -1.57
CA CYS A 69 5.03 -3.40 -1.53
C CYS A 69 5.98 -3.28 -2.74
N ASP A 70 5.86 -2.24 -3.54
CA ASP A 70 6.65 -2.01 -4.76
C ASP A 70 7.94 -1.21 -4.51
N ALA A 71 7.99 -0.44 -3.44
CA ALA A 71 9.13 0.39 -3.04
C ALA A 71 9.33 0.40 -1.52
N GLY A 72 10.40 1.04 -1.06
CA GLY A 72 10.64 1.29 0.36
C GLY A 72 11.17 0.10 1.15
N ARG A 73 11.26 0.31 2.46
CA ARG A 73 11.84 -0.65 3.41
C ARG A 73 11.01 -1.92 3.55
N ILE A 74 9.71 -1.87 3.32
CA ILE A 74 8.82 -3.04 3.35
C ILE A 74 9.32 -4.19 2.46
N LYS A 75 9.95 -3.89 1.32
CA LYS A 75 10.50 -4.93 0.44
C LYS A 75 11.60 -5.76 1.11
N HIS A 76 12.40 -5.15 1.96
CA HIS A 76 13.42 -5.86 2.73
C HIS A 76 12.76 -6.75 3.79
N HIS A 77 11.78 -6.23 4.51
CA HIS A 77 11.04 -7.02 5.50
C HIS A 77 10.30 -8.20 4.85
N LEU A 78 9.68 -7.99 3.69
CA LEU A 78 9.04 -9.07 2.93
C LEU A 78 10.06 -10.13 2.50
N LYS A 79 11.23 -9.72 2.02
CA LYS A 79 12.30 -10.67 1.64
C LYS A 79 12.74 -11.56 2.80
N HIS A 80 12.76 -11.02 4.02
CA HIS A 80 13.17 -11.75 5.22
C HIS A 80 12.06 -12.55 5.89
N ASN A 81 10.78 -12.24 5.65
CA ASN A 81 9.67 -12.81 6.41
C ASN A 81 8.63 -13.57 5.57
N LEU A 82 8.54 -13.39 4.24
CA LEU A 82 7.53 -14.07 3.42
C LEU A 82 7.66 -15.60 3.40
N TRP A 83 8.86 -16.13 3.53
CA TRP A 83 9.13 -17.57 3.53
C TRP A 83 8.90 -18.24 4.90
N ARG A 84 8.61 -17.45 5.93
CA ARG A 84 8.40 -17.92 7.30
C ARG A 84 6.92 -18.21 7.55
N GLU A 85 6.59 -19.43 7.95
CA GLU A 85 5.23 -19.85 8.28
C GLU A 85 4.66 -19.17 9.53
N ASP A 86 5.52 -18.75 10.44
CA ASP A 86 5.19 -18.05 11.69
C ASP A 86 4.97 -16.54 11.50
N SER A 87 5.18 -16.04 10.30
CA SER A 87 4.99 -14.62 9.97
C SER A 87 3.60 -14.34 9.38
N THR A 88 3.11 -13.14 9.63
CA THR A 88 1.86 -12.64 9.04
C THR A 88 2.11 -11.33 8.32
N ILE A 89 1.67 -11.23 7.08
CA ILE A 89 1.64 -9.97 6.32
C ILE A 89 0.22 -9.43 6.37
N LEU A 90 0.06 -8.25 6.98
CA LEU A 90 -1.23 -7.62 7.18
C LEU A 90 -1.36 -6.39 6.28
N PHE A 91 -2.27 -6.46 5.30
CA PHE A 91 -2.62 -5.33 4.46
C PHE A 91 -3.74 -4.52 5.10
N VAL A 92 -3.50 -3.23 5.29
CA VAL A 92 -4.45 -2.30 5.92
C VAL A 92 -5.13 -1.36 4.92
N GLY A 93 -4.77 -1.44 3.64
CA GLY A 93 -5.31 -0.60 2.58
C GLY A 93 -5.47 -1.34 1.25
N TYR A 94 -5.99 -0.61 0.28
CA TYR A 94 -6.17 -1.08 -1.10
C TYR A 94 -4.83 -1.47 -1.73
N GLN A 95 -4.87 -2.51 -2.58
CA GLN A 95 -3.73 -2.97 -3.35
C GLN A 95 -4.04 -2.88 -4.85
N ALA A 96 -3.32 -2.03 -5.56
CA ALA A 96 -3.53 -1.78 -6.98
C ALA A 96 -3.12 -2.99 -7.84
N VAL A 97 -3.83 -3.21 -8.93
CA VAL A 97 -3.52 -4.26 -9.91
C VAL A 97 -2.09 -4.13 -10.43
N GLY A 98 -1.38 -5.24 -10.50
CA GLY A 98 0.02 -5.30 -10.97
C GLY A 98 1.06 -4.92 -9.91
N THR A 99 0.67 -4.72 -8.66
CA THR A 99 1.60 -4.52 -7.54
C THR A 99 1.93 -5.84 -6.82
N PRO A 100 3.09 -5.93 -6.15
CA PRO A 100 3.42 -7.11 -5.34
C PRO A 100 2.41 -7.35 -4.22
N GLY A 101 1.90 -6.29 -3.59
CA GLY A 101 0.88 -6.41 -2.55
C GLY A 101 -0.42 -7.02 -3.07
N ARG A 102 -0.85 -6.66 -4.29
CA ARG A 102 -2.02 -7.26 -4.93
C ARG A 102 -1.79 -8.74 -5.25
N ALA A 103 -0.64 -9.10 -5.79
CA ALA A 103 -0.29 -10.50 -6.06
C ALA A 103 -0.31 -11.36 -4.78
N LEU A 104 0.19 -10.84 -3.66
CA LEU A 104 0.13 -11.51 -2.36
C LEU A 104 -1.31 -11.75 -1.89
N LEU A 105 -2.19 -10.72 -2.00
CA LEU A 105 -3.61 -10.86 -1.66
C LEU A 105 -4.35 -11.85 -2.57
N GLU A 106 -3.93 -12.01 -3.81
CA GLU A 106 -4.49 -12.97 -4.77
C GLU A 106 -3.95 -14.40 -4.57
N GLY A 107 -3.07 -14.61 -3.59
CA GLY A 107 -2.60 -15.94 -3.19
C GLY A 107 -1.44 -16.48 -4.01
N THR A 108 -0.61 -15.61 -4.60
CA THR A 108 0.62 -16.07 -5.26
C THR A 108 1.50 -16.86 -4.30
N GLN A 109 2.11 -17.93 -4.81
CA GLN A 109 3.04 -18.76 -4.03
C GLN A 109 4.48 -18.26 -4.08
N GLU A 110 4.75 -17.32 -4.97
CA GLU A 110 6.08 -16.74 -5.16
C GLU A 110 5.97 -15.32 -5.70
N ILE A 111 6.82 -14.42 -5.21
CA ILE A 111 7.00 -13.06 -5.77
C ILE A 111 8.47 -12.76 -6.01
N LYS A 112 8.74 -11.83 -6.93
CA LYS A 112 10.11 -11.33 -7.16
C LYS A 112 10.39 -10.09 -6.34
N LEU A 113 11.38 -10.18 -5.42
CA LEU A 113 11.88 -9.04 -4.66
C LEU A 113 13.36 -8.84 -4.98
N PHE A 114 13.73 -7.65 -5.38
CA PHE A 114 15.11 -7.32 -5.81
C PHE A 114 15.66 -8.24 -6.91
N GLY A 115 14.77 -8.74 -7.80
CA GLY A 115 15.15 -9.65 -8.88
C GLY A 115 15.23 -11.13 -8.48
N GLU A 116 15.08 -11.47 -7.21
CA GLU A 116 15.13 -12.83 -6.68
C GLU A 116 13.72 -13.36 -6.40
N PRO A 117 13.42 -14.63 -6.70
CA PRO A 117 12.17 -15.26 -6.32
C PRO A 117 12.14 -15.50 -4.80
N VAL A 118 11.03 -15.18 -4.17
CA VAL A 118 10.78 -15.40 -2.74
C VAL A 118 9.50 -16.20 -2.59
N HIS A 119 9.59 -17.36 -1.97
CA HIS A 119 8.45 -18.21 -1.68
C HIS A 119 7.56 -17.56 -0.61
N VAL A 120 6.23 -17.73 -0.73
CA VAL A 120 5.23 -17.20 0.19
C VAL A 120 4.70 -18.33 1.06
N ALA A 121 5.23 -18.43 2.28
CA ALA A 121 4.74 -19.33 3.32
C ALA A 121 4.04 -18.55 4.46
N ALA A 122 4.32 -17.25 4.57
CA ALA A 122 3.70 -16.38 5.56
C ALA A 122 2.18 -16.29 5.36
N LYS A 123 1.45 -16.12 6.44
CA LYS A 123 0.01 -15.88 6.39
C LYS A 123 -0.27 -14.49 5.80
N ILE A 124 -1.10 -14.43 4.77
CA ILE A 124 -1.53 -13.17 4.14
C ILE A 124 -2.92 -12.80 4.68
N CYS A 125 -3.03 -11.61 5.27
CA CYS A 125 -4.26 -11.12 5.88
C CYS A 125 -4.60 -9.72 5.36
N ARG A 126 -5.89 -9.38 5.41
CA ARG A 126 -6.40 -8.03 5.14
C ARG A 126 -7.22 -7.57 6.34
N MET A 127 -7.02 -6.32 6.74
CA MET A 127 -7.82 -5.65 7.77
C MET A 127 -8.61 -4.53 7.10
N PRO A 128 -9.92 -4.68 6.93
CA PRO A 128 -10.78 -3.60 6.43
C PRO A 128 -11.02 -2.56 7.54
N GLY A 129 -11.39 -1.34 7.14
CA GLY A 129 -11.87 -0.33 8.08
C GLY A 129 -10.82 0.63 8.67
N ILE A 130 -9.54 0.48 8.29
CA ILE A 130 -8.48 1.44 8.72
C ILE A 130 -8.13 2.44 7.58
N SER A 131 -8.72 2.28 6.40
CA SER A 131 -8.46 3.19 5.28
C SER A 131 -9.04 4.57 5.56
N GLY A 132 -8.22 5.62 5.35
CA GLY A 132 -8.70 7.01 5.34
C GLY A 132 -9.42 7.41 4.06
N HIS A 133 -9.50 6.50 3.07
CA HIS A 133 -10.25 6.75 1.84
C HIS A 133 -11.74 6.48 2.03
N ALA A 134 -12.58 7.37 1.51
CA ALA A 134 -14.01 7.16 1.45
C ALA A 134 -14.34 5.94 0.57
N ASP A 135 -15.35 5.17 0.97
CA ASP A 135 -15.99 4.20 0.09
C ASP A 135 -16.96 4.88 -0.90
N VAL A 136 -17.62 4.10 -1.73
CA VAL A 136 -18.54 4.62 -2.73
C VAL A 136 -19.70 5.44 -2.10
N ASN A 137 -20.14 5.10 -0.90
CA ASN A 137 -21.21 5.82 -0.21
C ASN A 137 -20.68 7.13 0.35
N GLY A 138 -19.50 7.12 0.96
CA GLY A 138 -18.83 8.35 1.41
C GLY A 138 -18.56 9.32 0.27
N LEU A 139 -18.17 8.83 -0.92
CA LEU A 139 -18.01 9.69 -2.11
C LEU A 139 -19.36 10.28 -2.58
N VAL A 140 -20.43 9.49 -2.53
CA VAL A 140 -21.79 9.95 -2.86
C VAL A 140 -22.26 11.00 -1.84
N ASP A 141 -22.02 10.77 -0.56
CA ASP A 141 -22.42 11.72 0.49
C ASP A 141 -21.60 13.02 0.37
N TRP A 142 -20.32 12.91 0.05
CA TRP A 142 -19.47 14.08 -0.18
C TRP A 142 -19.97 14.93 -1.35
N ILE A 143 -20.32 14.32 -2.51
CA ILE A 143 -20.79 15.11 -3.66
C ILE A 143 -22.19 15.71 -3.42
N LYS A 144 -23.04 15.04 -2.62
CA LYS A 144 -24.35 15.58 -2.22
C LYS A 144 -24.27 16.76 -1.26
N ALA A 145 -23.17 16.89 -0.52
CA ALA A 145 -22.97 17.97 0.44
C ALA A 145 -22.64 19.32 -0.20
N PHE A 146 -22.41 19.38 -1.51
CA PHE A 146 -22.25 20.64 -2.21
C PHE A 146 -23.56 21.44 -2.21
N GLU A 147 -23.55 22.66 -1.71
CA GLU A 147 -24.73 23.55 -1.71
C GLU A 147 -25.22 23.87 -3.12
N VAL A 148 -24.26 24.06 -4.04
CA VAL A 148 -24.55 24.29 -5.46
C VAL A 148 -24.06 23.06 -6.22
N LYS A 149 -24.97 22.44 -6.96
CA LYS A 149 -24.64 21.27 -7.78
C LYS A 149 -23.55 21.62 -8.79
N PRO A 150 -22.44 20.85 -8.84
CA PRO A 150 -21.39 21.07 -9.82
C PRO A 150 -21.93 20.90 -11.26
N GLN A 151 -21.49 21.75 -12.16
CA GLN A 151 -21.86 21.67 -13.57
C GLN A 151 -21.33 20.43 -14.26
N LYS A 152 -20.11 20.01 -13.89
CA LYS A 152 -19.43 18.82 -14.41
C LYS A 152 -18.71 18.08 -13.29
N VAL A 153 -18.69 16.77 -13.36
CA VAL A 153 -18.00 15.90 -12.41
C VAL A 153 -17.05 14.99 -13.16
N PHE A 154 -15.77 15.09 -12.89
CA PHE A 154 -14.75 14.20 -13.46
C PHE A 154 -14.37 13.12 -12.44
N VAL A 155 -14.61 11.86 -12.81
CA VAL A 155 -14.22 10.70 -12.00
C VAL A 155 -12.87 10.21 -12.47
N THR A 156 -11.83 10.42 -11.65
CA THR A 156 -10.45 10.12 -12.00
C THR A 156 -9.79 9.26 -10.93
N HIS A 157 -8.57 8.77 -11.20
CA HIS A 157 -7.72 8.08 -10.23
C HIS A 157 -8.32 6.77 -9.71
N GLY A 158 -8.77 5.90 -10.61
CA GLY A 158 -9.27 4.56 -10.31
C GLY A 158 -8.98 3.57 -11.45
N GLU A 159 -9.38 2.33 -11.25
CA GLU A 159 -9.39 1.34 -12.34
C GLU A 159 -10.46 1.75 -13.37
N ASP A 160 -10.19 1.58 -14.66
CA ASP A 160 -11.04 2.04 -15.77
C ASP A 160 -12.51 1.64 -15.59
N THR A 161 -12.76 0.39 -15.24
CA THR A 161 -14.12 -0.11 -15.02
C THR A 161 -14.78 0.50 -13.79
N VAL A 162 -14.03 0.81 -12.74
CA VAL A 162 -14.55 1.36 -11.48
C VAL A 162 -14.90 2.83 -11.66
N THR A 163 -14.04 3.60 -12.33
CA THR A 163 -14.32 5.02 -12.60
C THR A 163 -15.54 5.18 -13.50
N GLU A 164 -15.66 4.37 -14.56
CA GLU A 164 -16.83 4.43 -15.45
C GLU A 164 -18.12 4.00 -14.75
N LEU A 165 -18.09 2.92 -13.95
CA LEU A 165 -19.27 2.51 -13.17
C LEU A 165 -19.71 3.59 -12.18
N PHE A 166 -18.76 4.28 -11.55
CA PHE A 166 -19.12 5.36 -10.63
C PHE A 166 -19.64 6.60 -11.37
N ALA A 167 -19.02 6.96 -12.49
CA ALA A 167 -19.52 8.04 -13.34
C ALA A 167 -20.96 7.73 -13.86
N ALA A 168 -21.21 6.49 -14.31
CA ALA A 168 -22.53 6.03 -14.71
C ALA A 168 -23.54 6.15 -13.56
N ARG A 169 -23.21 5.71 -12.36
CA ARG A 169 -24.06 5.85 -11.19
C ARG A 169 -24.42 7.31 -10.90
N LEU A 170 -23.45 8.21 -11.00
CA LEU A 170 -23.68 9.64 -10.79
C LEU A 170 -24.61 10.23 -11.86
N ARG A 171 -24.49 9.80 -13.13
CA ARG A 171 -25.38 10.20 -14.23
C ARG A 171 -26.79 9.65 -14.06
N ASP A 172 -26.89 8.34 -13.95
CA ASP A 172 -28.14 7.61 -14.12
C ASP A 172 -29.04 7.65 -12.88
N GLU A 173 -28.45 7.57 -11.68
CA GLU A 173 -29.19 7.55 -10.42
C GLU A 173 -29.33 8.95 -9.79
N MET A 174 -28.38 9.86 -10.05
CA MET A 174 -28.28 11.12 -9.33
C MET A 174 -28.35 12.36 -10.24
N ASN A 175 -28.45 12.14 -11.53
CA ASN A 175 -28.57 13.20 -12.54
C ASN A 175 -27.45 14.23 -12.51
N TYR A 176 -26.20 13.82 -12.18
CA TYR A 176 -25.00 14.65 -12.37
C TYR A 176 -24.50 14.51 -13.81
N ASP A 177 -23.91 15.57 -14.36
CA ASP A 177 -23.12 15.49 -15.58
C ASP A 177 -21.72 14.96 -15.23
N ALA A 178 -21.59 13.64 -15.15
CA ALA A 178 -20.38 12.94 -14.71
C ALA A 178 -19.69 12.22 -15.87
N TYR A 179 -18.37 12.28 -15.89
CA TYR A 179 -17.53 11.71 -16.94
C TYR A 179 -16.25 11.08 -16.34
N ALA A 180 -15.85 9.91 -16.84
CA ALA A 180 -14.60 9.25 -16.48
C ALA A 180 -13.60 9.42 -17.64
N PRO A 181 -12.72 10.42 -17.61
CA PRO A 181 -11.82 10.73 -18.72
C PRO A 181 -10.68 9.73 -18.84
N PHE A 182 -10.37 9.35 -20.06
CA PHE A 182 -9.09 8.70 -20.37
C PHE A 182 -7.94 9.69 -20.37
N SER A 183 -6.73 9.19 -20.14
CA SER A 183 -5.52 10.02 -20.15
C SER A 183 -5.32 10.70 -21.50
N GLY A 184 -5.13 12.02 -21.48
CA GLY A 184 -5.01 12.84 -22.68
C GLY A 184 -6.30 13.57 -23.05
N THR A 185 -7.42 13.34 -22.37
CA THR A 185 -8.64 14.12 -22.54
C THR A 185 -8.40 15.57 -22.08
N GLU A 186 -8.82 16.52 -22.89
CA GLU A 186 -8.71 17.96 -22.64
C GLU A 186 -10.11 18.58 -22.54
N PHE A 187 -10.33 19.37 -21.51
CA PHE A 187 -11.61 20.05 -21.23
C PHE A 187 -11.37 21.51 -20.88
N ASP A 188 -12.08 22.41 -21.55
CA ASP A 188 -12.09 23.83 -21.22
C ASP A 188 -13.06 24.11 -20.08
N LEU A 189 -12.52 24.47 -18.91
CA LEU A 189 -13.30 24.76 -17.71
C LEU A 189 -14.08 26.08 -17.81
N ALA A 190 -13.64 27.03 -18.65
CA ALA A 190 -14.27 28.31 -18.79
C ALA A 190 -15.48 28.23 -19.73
N GLU A 191 -15.33 27.55 -20.87
CA GLU A 191 -16.37 27.37 -21.86
C GLU A 191 -17.28 26.16 -21.55
N GLY A 192 -16.79 25.22 -20.71
CA GLY A 192 -17.53 24.01 -20.33
C GLY A 192 -17.60 22.95 -21.43
N GLU A 193 -16.58 22.92 -22.30
CA GLU A 193 -16.55 22.07 -23.49
C GLU A 193 -15.32 21.15 -23.52
N PHE A 194 -15.49 19.95 -24.13
CA PHE A 194 -14.37 19.09 -24.45
C PHE A 194 -13.62 19.66 -25.66
N LEU A 195 -12.33 19.95 -25.51
CA LEU A 195 -11.44 20.27 -26.62
C LEU A 195 -10.98 19.00 -27.34
N TYR A 196 -10.78 17.92 -26.56
CA TYR A 196 -10.41 16.63 -27.10
C TYR A 196 -10.85 15.52 -26.13
N GLU A 197 -11.53 14.51 -26.63
CA GLU A 197 -11.87 13.29 -25.88
C GLU A 197 -10.93 12.16 -26.32
N ALA A 198 -10.04 11.74 -25.41
CA ALA A 198 -9.10 10.68 -25.68
C ALA A 198 -9.80 9.30 -25.68
N GLU A 199 -9.40 8.44 -26.61
CA GLU A 199 -9.77 7.03 -26.60
C GLU A 199 -8.96 6.25 -25.56
N GLY A 200 -9.59 5.24 -24.93
CA GLY A 200 -8.94 4.36 -23.97
C GLY A 200 -7.88 3.48 -24.64
N VAL A 201 -6.62 3.84 -24.48
CA VAL A 201 -5.49 3.02 -24.94
C VAL A 201 -4.96 2.18 -23.79
N LYS A 202 -5.06 0.85 -23.88
CA LYS A 202 -4.39 -0.04 -22.92
C LYS A 202 -2.88 0.13 -23.07
N ILE A 203 -2.26 0.81 -22.11
CA ILE A 203 -0.81 0.89 -22.03
C ILE A 203 -0.30 -0.52 -21.72
N GLN A 204 0.23 -1.21 -22.74
CA GLN A 204 1.04 -2.40 -22.49
C GLN A 204 2.28 -1.92 -21.73
N LYS A 205 2.36 -2.28 -20.42
CA LYS A 205 3.64 -2.12 -19.71
C LYS A 205 4.69 -2.80 -20.57
N PRO A 206 5.79 -2.09 -20.99
CA PRO A 206 6.85 -2.74 -21.73
C PRO A 206 7.22 -3.98 -20.92
N ALA A 207 7.20 -5.14 -21.57
CA ALA A 207 7.66 -6.38 -20.96
C ALA A 207 9.00 -6.02 -20.34
N ALA A 208 9.04 -6.03 -19.00
CA ALA A 208 10.25 -5.65 -18.29
C ALA A 208 11.34 -6.43 -18.98
N LEU A 209 12.30 -5.72 -19.58
CA LEU A 209 13.43 -6.33 -20.22
C LEU A 209 13.90 -7.38 -19.24
N GLN A 210 13.57 -8.63 -19.52
CA GLN A 210 14.11 -9.77 -18.84
C GLN A 210 15.60 -9.71 -19.15
N LYS A 211 16.31 -8.86 -18.41
CA LYS A 211 17.73 -9.11 -18.23
C LYS A 211 17.74 -10.49 -17.62
N ALA A 212 17.97 -11.46 -18.50
CA ALA A 212 18.34 -12.79 -18.08
C ALA A 212 19.48 -12.59 -17.08
N SER A 213 19.14 -12.49 -15.79
CA SER A 213 20.12 -12.69 -14.76
C SER A 213 20.59 -14.11 -15.04
N LYS A 214 21.82 -14.23 -15.44
CA LYS A 214 22.52 -15.50 -15.36
C LYS A 214 22.56 -15.84 -13.85
N SER A 215 21.42 -16.32 -13.37
CA SER A 215 21.35 -17.06 -12.13
C SER A 215 22.30 -18.23 -12.38
N THR A 216 23.49 -18.14 -11.84
CA THR A 216 24.46 -19.21 -11.96
C THR A 216 23.81 -20.41 -11.27
N LYS A 217 23.70 -21.55 -11.95
CA LYS A 217 23.25 -22.86 -11.39
C LYS A 217 23.90 -23.18 -10.03
N VAL A 218 24.97 -22.50 -9.70
CA VAL A 218 25.67 -22.54 -8.40
C VAL A 218 24.87 -21.85 -7.29
N TYR A 219 24.24 -20.70 -7.57
CA TYR A 219 23.43 -19.98 -6.56
C TYR A 219 22.18 -20.79 -6.19
N GLU A 220 21.46 -21.36 -7.19
CA GLU A 220 20.31 -22.22 -6.94
C GLU A 220 20.68 -23.47 -6.13
N LYS A 221 21.86 -24.07 -6.41
CA LYS A 221 22.37 -25.21 -5.63
C LYS A 221 22.72 -24.82 -4.19
N LEU A 222 23.30 -23.63 -3.97
CA LEU A 222 23.63 -23.13 -2.63
C LEU A 222 22.36 -22.83 -1.83
N LEU A 223 21.34 -22.25 -2.46
CA LEU A 223 20.03 -22.00 -1.84
C LEU A 223 19.35 -23.31 -1.43
N ALA A 224 19.32 -24.30 -2.33
CA ALA A 224 18.75 -25.62 -2.06
C ALA A 224 19.51 -26.36 -0.94
N LEU A 225 20.82 -26.21 -0.86
CA LEU A 225 21.66 -26.75 0.23
C LEU A 225 21.37 -26.03 1.56
N GLY A 226 21.21 -24.71 1.54
CA GLY A 226 20.83 -23.90 2.70
C GLY A 226 19.49 -24.33 3.30
N TYR A 227 18.47 -24.53 2.45
CA TYR A 227 17.17 -25.03 2.90
C TYR A 227 17.22 -26.45 3.45
N ARG A 228 18.02 -27.34 2.85
CA ARG A 228 18.28 -28.71 3.38
C ARG A 228 18.97 -28.65 4.74
N LEU A 229 19.96 -27.80 4.92
CA LEU A 229 20.67 -27.66 6.18
C LEU A 229 19.73 -27.16 7.29
N LEU A 230 18.92 -26.13 7.02
CA LEU A 230 17.91 -25.64 7.95
C LEU A 230 16.88 -26.70 8.33
N SER A 231 16.45 -27.54 7.37
CA SER A 231 15.51 -28.63 7.66
C SER A 231 16.12 -29.74 8.53
N VAL A 232 17.42 -29.97 8.40
CA VAL A 232 18.14 -30.95 9.24
C VAL A 232 18.38 -30.41 10.64
N ILE A 233 18.73 -29.14 10.77
CA ILE A 233 18.90 -28.48 12.07
C ILE A 233 17.58 -28.53 12.86
N ARG A 234 16.46 -28.15 12.25
CA ARG A 234 15.13 -28.19 12.88
C ARG A 234 14.68 -29.60 13.29
N LYS A 235 15.12 -30.64 12.61
CA LYS A 235 14.80 -32.03 12.96
C LYS A 235 15.63 -32.58 14.13
N ASN A 236 16.74 -31.93 14.47
CA ASN A 236 17.68 -32.38 15.53
C ASN A 236 17.72 -31.43 16.75
N GLU A 237 16.82 -30.43 16.80
CA GLU A 237 16.58 -29.56 17.97
C GLU A 237 15.42 -30.07 18.85
N GLY A 238 15.16 -31.40 18.85
CA GLY A 238 14.14 -32.07 19.68
C GLY A 238 14.77 -32.97 20.72
#